data_894f3465838ea5539e3ca9bf28b39540
#
_entry.id   894f3465838ea5539e3ca9bf28b39540
#
_cell.length_a   1.000
_cell.length_b   1.000
_cell.length_c   1.000
_cell.angle_alpha   90.00
_cell.angle_beta   90.00
_cell.angle_gamma   90.00
#
_symmetry.space_group_name_H-M   'P 1'
#
loop_
_entity.id
_entity.type
_entity.pdbx_description
1 polymer ?
#
loop_
_entity_poly.entity_id
_entity_poly.type
_entity_poly.pdbx_seq_one_letter_code
_entity_poly.pdbx_strand_id
1 'polypeptide(L)'
;MRQARGIAAAVFGVLLALTAAAPARAQVPCSTVCSRYDQGQCVEYTHYGCTTPSAPTSSYGAIAYGRTSNAFGYSYSWGSEAKAESVAMQNCGQHGNDCEVMVWFEHKCGAVASGGGTTAFWGLGDSDGQARADAQNKCVNGGGKDCEVQVSQCSTK
;
A
#
# COMPACT_ATOMS: atom_id res chain seq x y z
N MET A 1 -65.46 0.82 45.21
CA MET A 1 -64.16 0.31 44.92
C MET A 1 -63.52 1.18 43.82
N ARG A 2 -62.65 2.15 44.20
CA ARG A 2 -62.02 3.11 43.27
C ARG A 2 -60.53 2.80 43.24
N GLN A 3 -60.02 2.43 42.07
CA GLN A 3 -58.61 2.24 41.82
C GLN A 3 -57.96 3.59 41.53
N ALA A 4 -56.98 3.96 42.32
CA ALA A 4 -56.08 5.11 42.03
C ALA A 4 -55.00 4.70 41.09
N ARG A 5 -54.91 5.40 39.92
CA ARG A 5 -53.83 5.28 38.96
C ARG A 5 -52.69 6.24 39.37
N GLY A 6 -51.59 5.67 39.83
CA GLY A 6 -50.33 6.42 40.02
C GLY A 6 -49.65 6.66 38.70
N ILE A 7 -49.41 7.93 38.38
CA ILE A 7 -48.61 8.35 37.23
C ILE A 7 -47.16 8.49 37.71
N ALA A 8 -46.30 7.59 37.30
CA ALA A 8 -44.84 7.71 37.50
C ALA A 8 -44.25 8.61 36.39
N ALA A 9 -43.81 9.81 36.77
CA ALA A 9 -43.07 10.71 35.89
C ALA A 9 -41.64 10.24 35.83
N ALA A 10 -41.22 9.72 34.65
CA ALA A 10 -39.82 9.42 34.35
C ALA A 10 -39.11 10.71 33.92
N VAL A 11 -38.21 11.18 34.77
CA VAL A 11 -37.33 12.31 34.47
C VAL A 11 -36.16 11.77 33.62
N PHE A 12 -36.21 12.00 32.32
CA PHE A 12 -35.09 11.73 31.43
C PHE A 12 -34.02 12.84 31.59
N GLY A 13 -32.95 12.52 32.31
CA GLY A 13 -31.79 13.36 32.40
C GLY A 13 -31.00 13.30 31.09
N VAL A 14 -31.03 14.39 30.31
CA VAL A 14 -30.17 14.55 29.13
C VAL A 14 -28.77 14.89 29.61
N LEU A 15 -27.85 13.91 29.60
CA LEU A 15 -26.41 14.17 29.73
C LEU A 15 -25.91 14.82 28.42
N LEU A 16 -25.72 16.13 28.45
CA LEU A 16 -24.91 16.79 27.41
C LEU A 16 -23.45 16.40 27.58
N ALA A 17 -22.97 15.48 26.73
CA ALA A 17 -21.54 15.22 26.55
C ALA A 17 -20.93 16.41 25.81
N LEU A 18 -20.20 17.27 26.51
CA LEU A 18 -19.31 18.26 25.89
C LEU A 18 -18.14 17.51 25.24
N THR A 19 -18.23 17.27 23.95
CA THR A 19 -17.08 16.86 23.16
C THR A 19 -16.21 18.10 22.96
N ALA A 20 -15.10 18.16 23.70
CA ALA A 20 -14.05 19.16 23.44
C ALA A 20 -13.45 18.86 22.06
N ALA A 21 -13.85 19.64 21.05
CA ALA A 21 -13.17 19.61 19.76
C ALA A 21 -11.73 20.11 19.96
N ALA A 22 -10.75 19.22 19.70
CA ALA A 22 -9.35 19.61 19.67
C ALA A 22 -9.18 20.73 18.63
N PRO A 23 -8.40 21.80 18.93
CA PRO A 23 -8.20 22.87 17.98
C PRO A 23 -7.52 22.27 16.73
N ALA A 24 -8.17 22.41 15.59
CA ALA A 24 -7.57 22.12 14.30
C ALA A 24 -6.31 22.99 14.19
N ARG A 25 -5.13 22.38 14.17
CA ARG A 25 -3.89 23.10 13.88
C ARG A 25 -4.05 23.69 12.49
N ALA A 26 -4.11 25.02 12.43
CA ALA A 26 -4.08 25.73 11.17
C ALA A 26 -2.79 25.34 10.45
N GLN A 27 -2.91 24.60 9.37
CA GLN A 27 -1.79 24.31 8.49
C GLN A 27 -1.41 25.64 7.84
N VAL A 28 -0.21 26.10 8.12
CA VAL A 28 0.34 27.28 7.45
C VAL A 28 0.42 26.95 5.96
N PRO A 29 -0.29 27.67 5.08
CA PRO A 29 -0.24 27.36 3.66
C PRO A 29 1.21 27.53 3.17
N CYS A 30 1.69 26.53 2.45
CA CYS A 30 2.99 26.57 1.80
C CYS A 30 2.98 27.72 0.77
N SER A 31 3.83 28.71 0.96
CA SER A 31 3.99 29.81 0.01
C SER A 31 5.38 29.75 -0.64
N THR A 32 5.37 29.89 -1.95
CA THR A 32 6.60 30.00 -2.75
C THR A 32 6.79 31.47 -3.10
N VAL A 33 7.89 32.06 -2.66
CA VAL A 33 8.24 33.45 -2.95
C VAL A 33 9.52 33.46 -3.79
N CYS A 34 9.52 34.26 -4.83
CA CYS A 34 10.72 34.44 -5.63
C CYS A 34 11.80 35.14 -4.80
N SER A 35 12.95 34.52 -4.64
CA SER A 35 14.11 35.03 -3.91
C SER A 35 15.10 35.78 -4.83
N ARG A 36 15.09 35.44 -6.11
CA ARG A 36 15.99 36.10 -7.08
C ARG A 36 15.35 36.22 -8.46
N TYR A 37 15.47 37.41 -9.02
CA TYR A 37 15.03 37.71 -10.39
C TYR A 37 16.24 37.92 -11.32
N ASP A 38 16.15 37.38 -12.53
CA ASP A 38 17.06 37.68 -13.62
C ASP A 38 16.24 38.05 -14.87
N GLN A 39 16.58 39.19 -15.47
CA GLN A 39 15.85 39.75 -16.63
C GLN A 39 14.31 39.80 -16.46
N GLY A 40 13.84 40.01 -15.22
CA GLY A 40 12.42 40.12 -14.91
C GLY A 40 11.72 38.77 -14.71
N GLN A 41 12.44 37.64 -14.83
CA GLN A 41 11.93 36.30 -14.53
C GLN A 41 12.50 35.82 -13.21
N CYS A 42 11.66 35.10 -12.44
CA CYS A 42 12.11 34.45 -11.23
C CYS A 42 12.99 33.23 -11.55
N VAL A 43 14.22 33.23 -11.06
CA VAL A 43 15.21 32.15 -11.28
C VAL A 43 15.51 31.38 -10.00
N GLU A 44 15.07 31.87 -8.83
CA GLU A 44 15.27 31.17 -7.58
C GLU A 44 14.06 31.40 -6.67
N TYR A 45 13.55 30.32 -6.06
CA TYR A 45 12.38 30.33 -5.21
C TYR A 45 12.75 29.92 -3.78
N THR A 46 12.23 30.65 -2.80
CA THR A 46 12.29 30.27 -1.39
C THR A 46 10.91 29.79 -0.94
N HIS A 47 10.89 28.63 -0.29
CA HIS A 47 9.67 28.01 0.24
C HIS A 47 9.55 28.33 1.73
N TYR A 48 8.48 29.00 2.13
CA TYR A 48 8.18 29.31 3.52
C TYR A 48 6.99 28.48 4.00
N GLY A 49 7.10 27.91 5.19
CA GLY A 49 6.02 27.14 5.81
C GLY A 49 5.74 25.79 5.14
N CYS A 50 6.56 25.38 4.17
CA CYS A 50 6.44 24.08 3.56
C CYS A 50 7.08 23.04 4.50
N THR A 51 6.25 22.26 5.18
CA THR A 51 6.72 20.97 5.68
C THR A 51 6.84 20.06 4.48
N THR A 52 8.07 19.77 4.03
CA THR A 52 8.27 18.64 3.11
C THR A 52 7.68 17.41 3.79
N PRO A 53 6.71 16.73 3.16
CA PRO A 53 6.29 15.44 3.71
C PRO A 53 7.56 14.61 3.88
N SER A 54 7.81 14.15 5.10
CA SER A 54 8.89 13.20 5.34
C SER A 54 8.70 12.05 4.35
N ALA A 55 9.73 11.75 3.57
CA ALA A 55 9.68 10.60 2.69
C ALA A 55 9.25 9.38 3.52
N PRO A 56 8.34 8.56 3.02
CA PRO A 56 7.88 7.40 3.78
C PRO A 56 9.10 6.60 4.23
N THR A 57 9.16 6.30 5.52
CA THR A 57 10.24 5.49 6.09
C THR A 57 10.17 4.05 5.62
N SER A 58 8.97 3.61 5.23
CA SER A 58 8.66 2.28 4.71
C SER A 58 8.73 2.24 3.20
N SER A 59 9.20 1.14 2.66
CA SER A 59 9.30 0.87 1.22
C SER A 59 8.62 -0.46 0.93
N TYR A 60 7.36 -0.36 0.47
CA TYR A 60 6.54 -1.52 0.12
C TYR A 60 6.63 -1.84 -1.36
N GLY A 61 6.61 -3.12 -1.67
CA GLY A 61 6.41 -3.65 -3.00
C GLY A 61 5.37 -4.75 -2.98
N ALA A 62 4.83 -5.08 -4.15
CA ALA A 62 3.91 -6.19 -4.33
C ALA A 62 4.09 -6.83 -5.72
N ILE A 63 3.71 -8.08 -5.83
CA ILE A 63 3.61 -8.80 -7.11
C ILE A 63 2.21 -9.39 -7.21
N ALA A 64 1.54 -9.10 -8.32
CA ALA A 64 0.31 -9.73 -8.76
C ALA A 64 0.59 -10.67 -9.93
N TYR A 65 -0.13 -11.77 -10.00
CA TYR A 65 0.06 -12.79 -11.03
C TYR A 65 -1.28 -13.44 -11.41
N GLY A 66 -1.47 -13.67 -12.70
CA GLY A 66 -2.61 -14.39 -13.26
C GLY A 66 -2.21 -15.81 -13.59
N ARG A 67 -2.78 -16.77 -12.87
CA ARG A 67 -2.40 -18.22 -12.96
C ARG A 67 -2.75 -18.84 -14.31
N THR A 68 -3.78 -18.33 -14.97
CA THR A 68 -4.23 -18.85 -16.27
C THR A 68 -3.60 -18.07 -17.42
N SER A 69 -3.54 -16.75 -17.29
CA SER A 69 -2.99 -15.87 -18.33
C SER A 69 -1.47 -15.79 -18.33
N ASN A 70 -0.80 -16.20 -17.25
CA ASN A 70 0.61 -15.94 -16.95
C ASN A 70 0.97 -14.44 -16.96
N ALA A 71 -0.05 -13.58 -16.88
CA ALA A 71 0.15 -12.17 -16.74
C ALA A 71 0.77 -11.84 -15.37
N PHE A 72 1.61 -10.83 -15.31
CA PHE A 72 2.13 -10.35 -14.03
C PHE A 72 2.21 -8.83 -14.00
N GLY A 73 2.17 -8.31 -12.79
CA GLY A 73 2.42 -6.92 -12.51
C GLY A 73 3.16 -6.80 -11.18
N TYR A 74 3.95 -5.78 -11.03
CA TYR A 74 4.68 -5.52 -9.81
C TYR A 74 4.71 -4.04 -9.48
N SER A 75 5.08 -3.77 -8.24
CA SER A 75 5.30 -2.43 -7.70
C SER A 75 6.46 -2.44 -6.72
N TYR A 76 7.07 -1.29 -6.49
CA TYR A 76 8.15 -1.10 -5.52
C TYR A 76 8.19 0.35 -5.03
N SER A 77 8.86 0.58 -3.90
CA SER A 77 9.11 1.91 -3.32
C SER A 77 7.85 2.72 -2.99
N TRP A 78 6.77 2.04 -2.60
CA TRP A 78 5.55 2.68 -2.13
C TRP A 78 5.55 2.87 -0.62
N GLY A 79 4.93 3.94 -0.15
CA GLY A 79 4.83 4.26 1.28
C GLY A 79 3.79 3.43 2.06
N SER A 80 3.04 2.55 1.39
CA SER A 80 2.06 1.66 2.03
C SER A 80 1.82 0.40 1.20
N GLU A 81 1.52 -0.69 1.90
CA GLU A 81 1.14 -1.98 1.34
C GLU A 81 -0.03 -1.86 0.35
N ALA A 82 -1.15 -1.26 0.80
CA ALA A 82 -2.35 -1.13 -0.02
C ALA A 82 -2.10 -0.41 -1.36
N LYS A 83 -1.19 0.58 -1.36
CA LYS A 83 -0.82 1.27 -2.60
C LYS A 83 0.06 0.39 -3.48
N ALA A 84 1.01 -0.34 -2.88
CA ALA A 84 1.85 -1.28 -3.60
C ALA A 84 1.01 -2.37 -4.29
N GLU A 85 0.09 -2.99 -3.56
CA GLU A 85 -0.84 -4.00 -4.08
C GLU A 85 -1.71 -3.46 -5.21
N SER A 86 -2.32 -2.29 -5.01
CA SER A 86 -3.18 -1.65 -6.02
C SER A 86 -2.43 -1.42 -7.33
N VAL A 87 -1.18 -0.97 -7.28
CA VAL A 87 -0.35 -0.73 -8.46
C VAL A 87 0.06 -2.04 -9.13
N ALA A 88 0.45 -3.06 -8.35
CA ALA A 88 0.79 -4.37 -8.90
C ALA A 88 -0.42 -5.00 -9.62
N MET A 89 -1.61 -4.92 -9.03
CA MET A 89 -2.87 -5.39 -9.64
C MET A 89 -3.20 -4.63 -10.93
N GLN A 90 -3.06 -3.30 -10.93
CA GLN A 90 -3.30 -2.49 -12.11
C GLN A 90 -2.36 -2.86 -13.26
N ASN A 91 -1.07 -3.06 -12.97
CA ASN A 91 -0.07 -3.45 -13.96
C ASN A 91 -0.34 -4.85 -14.51
N CYS A 92 -0.68 -5.81 -13.66
CA CYS A 92 -1.06 -7.16 -14.09
C CYS A 92 -2.33 -7.15 -14.95
N GLY A 93 -3.35 -6.38 -14.56
CA GLY A 93 -4.62 -6.27 -15.27
C GLY A 93 -4.54 -5.69 -16.68
N GLN A 94 -3.41 -5.09 -17.06
CA GLN A 94 -3.16 -4.67 -18.45
C GLN A 94 -2.84 -5.86 -19.38
N HIS A 95 -2.46 -6.99 -18.82
CA HIS A 95 -2.00 -8.18 -19.55
C HIS A 95 -2.85 -9.43 -19.32
N GLY A 96 -3.68 -9.44 -18.27
CA GLY A 96 -4.56 -10.53 -17.92
C GLY A 96 -5.75 -10.08 -17.06
N ASN A 97 -6.79 -10.91 -17.02
CA ASN A 97 -8.03 -10.60 -16.28
C ASN A 97 -8.23 -11.48 -15.04
N ASP A 98 -7.30 -12.40 -14.77
CA ASP A 98 -7.31 -13.34 -13.64
C ASP A 98 -6.22 -13.02 -12.60
N CYS A 99 -5.79 -11.76 -12.53
CA CYS A 99 -4.73 -11.31 -11.64
C CYS A 99 -5.17 -11.36 -10.17
N GLU A 100 -4.29 -11.83 -9.32
CA GLU A 100 -4.41 -11.79 -7.85
C GLU A 100 -3.09 -11.33 -7.24
N VAL A 101 -3.12 -10.66 -6.09
CA VAL A 101 -1.91 -10.33 -5.35
C VAL A 101 -1.33 -11.64 -4.78
N MET A 102 -0.13 -11.99 -5.22
CA MET A 102 0.58 -13.19 -4.75
C MET A 102 1.38 -12.92 -3.48
N VAL A 103 2.03 -11.77 -3.41
CA VAL A 103 2.90 -11.41 -2.30
C VAL A 103 3.08 -9.88 -2.25
N TRP A 104 3.14 -9.36 -1.04
CA TRP A 104 3.67 -8.04 -0.75
C TRP A 104 4.91 -8.15 0.15
N PHE A 105 5.74 -7.14 0.16
CA PHE A 105 7.00 -7.13 0.91
C PHE A 105 7.39 -5.70 1.28
N GLU A 106 8.02 -5.57 2.45
CA GLU A 106 8.57 -4.31 2.95
C GLU A 106 10.06 -4.47 3.17
N HIS A 107 10.86 -3.57 2.59
CA HIS A 107 12.34 -3.59 2.64
C HIS A 107 12.97 -4.94 2.25
N LYS A 108 12.31 -5.69 1.38
CA LYS A 108 12.70 -7.04 0.93
C LYS A 108 12.54 -7.17 -0.58
N CYS A 109 12.86 -8.34 -1.06
CA CYS A 109 12.56 -8.78 -2.41
C CYS A 109 11.46 -9.85 -2.37
N GLY A 110 10.57 -9.81 -3.35
CA GLY A 110 9.57 -10.84 -3.63
C GLY A 110 9.78 -11.45 -4.99
N ALA A 111 9.42 -12.71 -5.17
CA ALA A 111 9.42 -13.39 -6.45
C ALA A 111 8.20 -14.31 -6.58
N VAL A 112 7.80 -14.59 -7.81
CA VAL A 112 6.78 -15.61 -8.14
C VAL A 112 7.40 -16.61 -9.12
N ALA A 113 7.28 -17.88 -8.81
CA ALA A 113 7.65 -18.99 -9.68
C ALA A 113 6.41 -19.79 -10.02
N SER A 114 6.31 -20.27 -11.25
CA SER A 114 5.26 -21.17 -11.71
C SER A 114 5.86 -22.40 -12.39
N GLY A 115 5.12 -23.48 -12.41
CA GLY A 115 5.55 -24.73 -13.04
C GLY A 115 4.40 -25.65 -13.36
N GLY A 116 4.23 -25.96 -14.63
CA GLY A 116 3.26 -26.91 -15.15
C GLY A 116 1.80 -26.63 -14.77
N GLY A 117 1.06 -25.87 -15.57
CA GLY A 117 -0.36 -25.58 -15.32
C GLY A 117 -0.58 -24.26 -14.58
N THR A 118 -1.62 -24.20 -13.75
CA THR A 118 -2.03 -22.99 -13.03
C THR A 118 -1.39 -22.83 -11.63
N THR A 119 -0.36 -23.62 -11.33
CA THR A 119 0.28 -23.61 -10.02
C THR A 119 1.36 -22.55 -9.98
N ALA A 120 1.23 -21.58 -9.07
CA ALA A 120 2.21 -20.53 -8.84
C ALA A 120 2.50 -20.38 -7.34
N PHE A 121 3.76 -20.12 -7.03
CA PHE A 121 4.27 -19.98 -5.68
C PHE A 121 5.06 -18.68 -5.56
N TRP A 122 5.02 -18.09 -4.39
CA TRP A 122 5.78 -16.88 -4.11
C TRP A 122 6.90 -17.15 -3.10
N GLY A 123 7.93 -16.34 -3.18
CA GLY A 123 9.07 -16.35 -2.28
C GLY A 123 9.44 -14.96 -1.82
N LEU A 124 10.08 -14.89 -0.67
CA LEU A 124 10.63 -13.66 -0.09
C LEU A 124 12.11 -13.85 0.22
N GLY A 125 12.86 -12.74 0.21
CA GLY A 125 14.26 -12.74 0.59
C GLY A 125 14.78 -11.32 0.82
N ASP A 126 15.94 -11.21 1.47
CA ASP A 126 16.63 -9.94 1.67
C ASP A 126 17.40 -9.50 0.40
N SER A 127 17.47 -10.39 -0.59
CA SER A 127 18.02 -10.13 -1.92
C SER A 127 17.17 -10.80 -3.00
N ASP A 128 17.32 -10.33 -4.24
CA ASP A 128 16.65 -10.91 -5.41
C ASP A 128 16.93 -12.41 -5.53
N GLY A 129 18.19 -12.82 -5.38
CA GLY A 129 18.57 -14.24 -5.48
C GLY A 129 17.90 -15.11 -4.41
N GLN A 130 17.74 -14.61 -3.18
CA GLN A 130 17.06 -15.34 -2.11
C GLN A 130 15.56 -15.46 -2.38
N ALA A 131 14.90 -14.38 -2.80
CA ALA A 131 13.48 -14.40 -3.12
C ALA A 131 13.16 -15.38 -4.26
N ARG A 132 13.99 -15.37 -5.31
CA ARG A 132 13.88 -16.30 -6.46
C ARG A 132 14.07 -17.75 -6.02
N ALA A 133 15.11 -18.03 -5.24
CA ALA A 133 15.38 -19.37 -4.72
C ALA A 133 14.24 -19.89 -3.82
N ASP A 134 13.69 -19.03 -2.95
CA ASP A 134 12.56 -19.38 -2.09
C ASP A 134 11.30 -19.70 -2.91
N ALA A 135 10.96 -18.87 -3.91
CA ALA A 135 9.82 -19.13 -4.80
C ALA A 135 9.99 -20.44 -5.59
N GLN A 136 11.17 -20.66 -6.15
CA GLN A 136 11.47 -21.87 -6.92
C GLN A 136 11.43 -23.13 -6.07
N ASN A 137 12.02 -23.10 -4.86
CA ASN A 137 11.96 -24.22 -3.92
C ASN A 137 10.53 -24.54 -3.51
N LYS A 138 9.71 -23.55 -3.23
CA LYS A 138 8.28 -23.75 -2.92
C LYS A 138 7.51 -24.34 -4.11
N CYS A 139 7.82 -23.93 -5.32
CA CYS A 139 7.24 -24.49 -6.52
C CYS A 139 7.58 -25.98 -6.66
N VAL A 140 8.85 -26.36 -6.55
CA VAL A 140 9.30 -27.74 -6.63
C VAL A 140 8.67 -28.60 -5.51
N ASN A 141 8.72 -28.11 -4.27
CA ASN A 141 8.18 -28.81 -3.10
C ASN A 141 6.64 -28.93 -3.15
N GLY A 142 5.97 -27.97 -3.80
CA GLY A 142 4.54 -27.98 -4.03
C GLY A 142 4.08 -28.85 -5.19
N GLY A 143 5.00 -29.61 -5.81
CA GLY A 143 4.71 -30.54 -6.92
C GLY A 143 4.66 -29.87 -8.29
N GLY A 144 5.14 -28.63 -8.43
CA GLY A 144 5.31 -27.99 -9.72
C GLY A 144 6.34 -28.74 -10.57
N LYS A 145 6.08 -28.81 -11.87
CA LYS A 145 7.01 -29.36 -12.87
C LYS A 145 7.60 -28.21 -13.67
N ASP A 146 8.90 -28.31 -13.98
CA ASP A 146 9.58 -27.30 -14.77
C ASP A 146 9.42 -25.89 -14.19
N CYS A 147 9.68 -25.75 -12.89
CA CYS A 147 9.48 -24.52 -12.13
C CYS A 147 10.42 -23.40 -12.62
N GLU A 148 9.83 -22.32 -13.08
CA GLU A 148 10.55 -21.13 -13.52
C GLU A 148 10.08 -19.89 -12.76
N VAL A 149 11.03 -18.98 -12.48
CA VAL A 149 10.72 -17.67 -11.88
C VAL A 149 10.16 -16.75 -12.96
N GLN A 150 8.92 -16.37 -12.83
CA GLN A 150 8.21 -15.51 -13.79
C GLN A 150 8.52 -14.02 -13.58
N VAL A 151 8.64 -13.62 -12.34
CA VAL A 151 8.89 -12.23 -11.94
C VAL A 151 9.58 -12.17 -10.60
N SER A 152 10.47 -11.22 -10.42
CA SER A 152 11.03 -10.86 -9.11
C SER A 152 11.23 -9.35 -9.03
N GLN A 153 11.03 -8.79 -7.84
CA GLN A 153 11.15 -7.37 -7.59
C GLN A 153 11.59 -7.10 -6.16
N CYS A 154 12.43 -6.08 -5.98
CA CYS A 154 12.86 -5.62 -4.66
C CYS A 154 12.25 -4.26 -4.34
N SER A 155 11.92 -4.05 -3.07
CA SER A 155 11.55 -2.77 -2.49
C SER A 155 12.49 -2.46 -1.32
N THR A 156 13.75 -2.28 -1.66
CA THR A 156 14.82 -1.89 -0.74
C THR A 156 15.07 -0.39 -0.86
N LYS A 157 15.47 0.23 0.26
CA LYS A 157 15.98 1.62 0.26
C LYS A 157 17.38 1.66 -0.27
#